data_b0d7a9275648808ceed635f9bddb7152
#
_entry.id   b0d7a9275648808ceed635f9bddb7152
#
_cell.length_a   1.000
_cell.length_b   1.000
_cell.length_c   1.000
_cell.angle_alpha   90.00
_cell.angle_beta   90.00
_cell.angle_gamma   90.00
#
_symmetry.space_group_name_H-M   'P 1'
#
loop_
_entity.id
_entity.type
_entity.pdbx_description
1 polymer ?
#
loop_
_entity_poly.entity_id
_entity_poly.type
_entity_poly.pdbx_seq_one_letter_code
_entity_poly.pdbx_strand_id
1 'polypeptide(L)'
;RLYKVHSPLGRIERQRLERVRPVLQQHAERQGFDWLLLAALAFKESTLNPVARGAGGATGLMQITPAAARSVGVGNIGVLDNNVQAASKYLASIRRNFFSSPQLNERERMAFVLAGYNLGPQRVQSLRAEARRRGLNPNQWFFQVERVAMEQLGMGVVSYVNSVNKYYLAYERERYLLEP
;
A
#
# COMPACT_ATOMS: atom_id res chain seq x y z
N ARG A 1 24.46 16.22 8.13
CA ARG A 1 23.97 15.22 7.18
C ARG A 1 22.64 15.69 6.59
N LEU A 2 22.60 15.75 5.27
CA LEU A 2 21.38 16.13 4.57
C LEU A 2 20.51 14.89 4.35
N TYR A 3 19.27 14.98 4.77
CA TYR A 3 18.27 13.93 4.48
C TYR A 3 17.70 14.15 3.09
N LYS A 4 17.70 13.10 2.29
CA LYS A 4 17.00 13.12 1.01
C LYS A 4 15.50 13.19 1.26
N VAL A 5 14.89 14.27 0.82
CA VAL A 5 13.43 14.36 0.79
C VAL A 5 12.97 13.66 -0.49
N HIS A 6 12.26 12.54 -0.33
CA HIS A 6 11.70 11.82 -1.47
C HIS A 6 10.43 12.53 -1.93
N SER A 7 10.48 13.12 -3.12
CA SER A 7 9.31 13.70 -3.76
C SER A 7 8.77 12.73 -4.80
N PRO A 8 7.50 12.29 -4.71
CA PRO A 8 6.92 11.40 -5.70
C PRO A 8 6.68 12.09 -7.05
N LEU A 9 6.83 13.41 -7.11
CA LEU A 9 6.58 14.23 -8.29
C LEU A 9 7.83 14.92 -8.83
N GLY A 10 9.02 14.49 -8.41
CA GLY A 10 10.26 14.94 -9.02
C GLY A 10 10.31 14.53 -10.49
N ARG A 11 11.19 15.18 -11.26
CA ARG A 11 11.26 14.94 -12.71
C ARG A 11 11.50 13.47 -13.06
N ILE A 12 12.46 12.82 -12.39
CA ILE A 12 12.77 11.40 -12.62
C ILE A 12 11.61 10.52 -12.19
N GLU A 13 11.03 10.82 -11.03
CA GLU A 13 9.90 10.08 -10.48
C GLU A 13 8.66 10.16 -11.38
N ARG A 14 8.41 11.33 -11.97
CA ARG A 14 7.31 11.48 -12.91
C ARG A 14 7.55 10.69 -14.20
N GLN A 15 8.79 10.64 -14.69
CA GLN A 15 9.13 9.81 -15.85
C GLN A 15 8.92 8.34 -15.55
N ARG A 16 9.32 7.88 -14.37
CA ARG A 16 9.08 6.51 -13.93
C ARG A 16 7.59 6.19 -13.83
N LEU A 17 6.82 7.12 -13.28
CA LEU A 17 5.37 6.96 -13.16
C LEU A 17 4.71 6.81 -14.52
N GLU A 18 5.09 7.65 -15.50
CA GLU A 18 4.55 7.58 -16.85
C GLU A 18 4.79 6.21 -17.49
N ARG A 19 5.94 5.59 -17.26
CA ARG A 19 6.25 4.28 -17.82
C ARG A 19 5.36 3.17 -17.27
N VAL A 20 4.96 3.26 -16.01
CA VAL A 20 4.16 2.22 -15.35
C VAL A 20 2.68 2.59 -15.24
N ARG A 21 2.29 3.81 -15.62
CA ARG A 21 0.92 4.28 -15.52
C ARG A 21 -0.09 3.34 -16.17
N PRO A 22 0.10 2.88 -17.42
CA PRO A 22 -0.92 2.02 -18.05
C PRO A 22 -1.19 0.74 -17.27
N VAL A 23 -0.15 0.08 -16.76
CA VAL A 23 -0.33 -1.16 -16.00
C VAL A 23 -0.96 -0.90 -14.63
N LEU A 24 -0.60 0.20 -13.98
CA LEU A 24 -1.22 0.59 -12.71
C LEU A 24 -2.71 0.90 -12.91
N GLN A 25 -3.05 1.67 -13.93
CA GLN A 25 -4.44 2.03 -14.22
C GLN A 25 -5.29 0.80 -14.54
N GLN A 26 -4.75 -0.11 -15.36
CA GLN A 26 -5.46 -1.32 -15.76
C GLN A 26 -5.83 -2.18 -14.55
N HIS A 27 -4.87 -2.50 -13.70
CA HIS A 27 -5.12 -3.37 -12.56
C HIS A 27 -5.86 -2.68 -11.42
N ALA A 28 -5.66 -1.39 -11.23
CA ALA A 28 -6.46 -0.61 -10.28
C ALA A 28 -7.94 -0.66 -10.65
N GLU A 29 -8.26 -0.41 -11.92
CA GLU A 29 -9.64 -0.45 -12.41
C GLU A 29 -10.27 -1.82 -12.17
N ARG A 30 -9.55 -2.89 -12.52
CA ARG A 30 -10.05 -4.27 -12.34
C ARG A 30 -10.36 -4.61 -10.90
N GLN A 31 -9.61 -4.07 -9.94
CA GLN A 31 -9.76 -4.39 -8.53
C GLN A 31 -10.51 -3.30 -7.73
N GLY A 32 -10.96 -2.25 -8.39
CA GLY A 32 -11.73 -1.20 -7.73
C GLY A 32 -10.91 -0.28 -6.85
N PHE A 33 -9.65 -0.01 -7.22
CA PHE A 33 -8.79 0.94 -6.53
C PHE A 33 -8.58 2.19 -7.37
N ASP A 34 -8.36 3.31 -6.70
CA ASP A 34 -7.81 4.50 -7.34
C ASP A 34 -6.37 4.17 -7.77
N TRP A 35 -6.05 4.35 -9.05
CA TRP A 35 -4.72 4.01 -9.56
C TRP A 35 -3.62 4.84 -8.88
N LEU A 36 -3.95 6.06 -8.44
CA LEU A 36 -2.98 6.90 -7.72
C LEU A 36 -2.62 6.32 -6.35
N LEU A 37 -3.53 5.55 -5.75
CA LEU A 37 -3.18 4.80 -4.53
C LEU A 37 -2.16 3.71 -4.83
N LEU A 38 -2.36 2.97 -5.92
CA LEU A 38 -1.36 1.97 -6.34
C LEU A 38 -0.03 2.63 -6.69
N ALA A 39 -0.07 3.81 -7.30
CA ALA A 39 1.15 4.58 -7.62
C ALA A 39 1.87 5.00 -6.33
N ALA A 40 1.14 5.48 -5.33
CA ALA A 40 1.70 5.86 -4.04
C ALA A 40 2.34 4.66 -3.34
N LEU A 41 1.67 3.52 -3.38
CA LEU A 41 2.21 2.28 -2.82
C LEU A 41 3.48 1.86 -3.56
N ALA A 42 3.47 1.88 -4.89
CA ALA A 42 4.64 1.55 -5.70
C ALA A 42 5.82 2.48 -5.41
N PHE A 43 5.53 3.77 -5.20
CA PHE A 43 6.57 4.72 -4.84
C PHE A 43 7.17 4.37 -3.48
N LYS A 44 6.34 4.06 -2.49
CA LYS A 44 6.82 3.63 -1.17
C LYS A 44 7.65 2.36 -1.25
N GLU A 45 7.20 1.39 -2.03
CA GLU A 45 7.82 0.07 -2.07
C GLU A 45 9.14 0.04 -2.85
N SER A 46 9.20 0.72 -3.98
CA SER A 46 10.34 0.58 -4.89
C SER A 46 10.82 1.91 -5.48
N THR A 47 10.27 3.05 -5.10
CA THR A 47 10.44 4.34 -5.79
C THR A 47 10.15 4.23 -7.28
N LEU A 48 9.10 3.47 -7.62
CA LEU A 48 8.65 3.22 -9.00
C LEU A 48 9.68 2.47 -9.84
N ASN A 49 10.44 1.56 -9.22
CA ASN A 49 11.45 0.76 -9.93
C ASN A 49 10.92 -0.66 -10.17
N PRO A 50 10.62 -1.04 -11.44
CA PRO A 50 10.05 -2.36 -11.75
C PRO A 50 11.01 -3.53 -11.50
N VAL A 51 12.31 -3.28 -11.32
CA VAL A 51 13.31 -4.32 -11.13
C VAL A 51 13.89 -4.32 -9.72
N ALA A 52 13.26 -3.62 -8.80
CA ALA A 52 13.71 -3.57 -7.40
C ALA A 52 13.61 -4.95 -6.75
N ARG A 53 14.55 -5.22 -5.85
CA ARG A 53 14.56 -6.44 -5.03
C ARG A 53 14.61 -6.04 -3.56
N GLY A 54 13.84 -6.75 -2.74
CA GLY A 54 13.74 -6.47 -1.31
C GLY A 54 13.91 -7.73 -0.48
N ALA A 55 13.69 -7.58 0.82
CA ALA A 55 13.80 -8.67 1.78
C ALA A 55 12.67 -9.70 1.58
N GLY A 56 12.96 -10.96 1.96
CA GLY A 56 11.94 -12.02 1.98
C GLY A 56 11.41 -12.42 0.61
N GLY A 57 12.15 -12.15 -0.46
CA GLY A 57 11.71 -12.45 -1.83
C GLY A 57 10.78 -11.39 -2.41
N ALA A 58 10.55 -10.27 -1.71
CA ALA A 58 9.78 -9.14 -2.23
C ALA A 58 10.41 -8.64 -3.53
N THR A 59 9.61 -8.48 -4.56
CA THR A 59 10.09 -8.31 -5.93
C THR A 59 9.30 -7.23 -6.64
N GLY A 60 10.00 -6.45 -7.47
CA GLY A 60 9.43 -5.60 -8.48
C GLY A 60 8.82 -4.31 -7.98
N LEU A 61 8.01 -3.71 -8.84
CA LEU A 61 7.40 -2.40 -8.62
C LEU A 61 6.65 -2.34 -7.30
N MET A 62 5.88 -3.38 -6.99
CA MET A 62 4.99 -3.42 -5.83
C MET A 62 5.60 -4.15 -4.63
N GLN A 63 6.82 -4.70 -4.77
CA GLN A 63 7.48 -5.46 -3.72
C GLN A 63 6.58 -6.55 -3.13
N ILE A 64 5.94 -7.31 -4.02
CA ILE A 64 5.11 -8.44 -3.60
C ILE A 64 5.97 -9.69 -3.43
N THR A 65 5.63 -10.51 -2.43
CA THR A 65 6.32 -11.77 -2.19
C THR A 65 5.72 -12.90 -3.02
N PRO A 66 6.50 -13.95 -3.31
CA PRO A 66 5.96 -15.13 -4.01
C PRO A 66 4.77 -15.75 -3.27
N ALA A 67 4.80 -15.79 -1.94
CA ALA A 67 3.70 -16.37 -1.15
C ALA A 67 2.42 -15.57 -1.30
N ALA A 68 2.50 -14.23 -1.21
CA ALA A 68 1.33 -13.37 -1.40
C ALA A 68 0.76 -13.52 -2.81
N ALA A 69 1.62 -13.55 -3.82
CA ALA A 69 1.21 -13.73 -5.21
C ALA A 69 0.50 -15.08 -5.40
N ARG A 70 1.06 -16.17 -4.84
CA ARG A 70 0.44 -17.49 -4.92
C ARG A 70 -0.94 -17.51 -4.27
N SER A 71 -1.13 -16.78 -3.19
CA SER A 71 -2.41 -16.74 -2.48
C SER A 71 -3.53 -16.16 -3.35
N VAL A 72 -3.19 -15.42 -4.40
CA VAL A 72 -4.15 -14.84 -5.35
C VAL A 72 -4.01 -15.43 -6.76
N GLY A 73 -3.28 -16.53 -6.88
CA GLY A 73 -3.20 -17.31 -8.12
C GLY A 73 -2.32 -16.66 -9.21
N VAL A 74 -1.36 -15.82 -8.84
CA VAL A 74 -0.48 -15.18 -9.82
C VAL A 74 0.94 -15.67 -9.62
N GLY A 75 1.58 -16.08 -10.71
CA GLY A 75 2.99 -16.47 -10.74
C GLY A 75 3.83 -15.47 -11.53
N ASN A 76 5.12 -15.77 -11.61
CA ASN A 76 6.08 -15.00 -12.43
C ASN A 76 6.05 -13.51 -12.15
N ILE A 77 6.19 -13.14 -10.88
CA ILE A 77 6.09 -11.75 -10.40
C ILE A 77 7.28 -10.87 -10.81
N GLY A 78 8.28 -11.43 -11.48
CA GLY A 78 9.35 -10.64 -12.12
C GLY A 78 8.90 -9.88 -13.34
N VAL A 79 7.76 -10.27 -13.95
CA VAL A 79 7.15 -9.55 -15.06
C VAL A 79 6.26 -8.43 -14.52
N LEU A 80 6.42 -7.22 -15.04
CA LEU A 80 5.74 -6.02 -14.52
C LEU A 80 4.21 -6.21 -14.44
N ASP A 81 3.59 -6.69 -15.50
CA ASP A 81 2.13 -6.88 -15.51
C ASP A 81 1.68 -7.86 -14.40
N ASN A 82 2.37 -8.99 -14.27
CA ASN A 82 2.06 -9.97 -13.23
C ASN A 82 2.30 -9.42 -11.83
N ASN A 83 3.33 -8.59 -11.67
CA ASN A 83 3.67 -7.97 -10.40
C ASN A 83 2.55 -7.07 -9.90
N VAL A 84 2.08 -6.16 -10.75
CA VAL A 84 0.99 -5.25 -10.41
C VAL A 84 -0.33 -6.00 -10.25
N GLN A 85 -0.58 -6.99 -11.10
CA GLN A 85 -1.76 -7.86 -10.98
C GLN A 85 -1.79 -8.54 -9.61
N ALA A 86 -0.70 -9.17 -9.22
CA ALA A 86 -0.61 -9.88 -7.93
C ALA A 86 -0.84 -8.94 -6.76
N ALA A 87 -0.18 -7.78 -6.77
CA ALA A 87 -0.29 -6.81 -5.70
C ALA A 87 -1.71 -6.25 -5.57
N SER A 88 -2.34 -5.88 -6.68
CA SER A 88 -3.70 -5.34 -6.66
C SER A 88 -4.72 -6.40 -6.24
N LYS A 89 -4.57 -7.64 -6.66
CA LYS A 89 -5.41 -8.75 -6.21
C LYS A 89 -5.21 -9.02 -4.72
N TYR A 90 -3.98 -8.95 -4.24
CA TYR A 90 -3.68 -9.17 -2.83
C TYR A 90 -4.30 -8.08 -1.95
N LEU A 91 -4.16 -6.82 -2.35
CA LEU A 91 -4.82 -5.68 -1.68
C LEU A 91 -6.35 -5.88 -1.64
N ALA A 92 -6.95 -6.27 -2.76
CA ALA A 92 -8.39 -6.52 -2.83
C ALA A 92 -8.82 -7.68 -1.93
N SER A 93 -8.01 -8.73 -1.87
CA SER A 93 -8.23 -9.88 -0.99
C SER A 93 -8.19 -9.46 0.49
N ILE A 94 -7.20 -8.67 0.87
CA ILE A 94 -7.10 -8.13 2.24
C ILE A 94 -8.35 -7.30 2.57
N ARG A 95 -8.74 -6.40 1.69
CA ARG A 95 -9.93 -5.55 1.88
C ARG A 95 -11.18 -6.40 2.06
N ARG A 96 -11.39 -7.36 1.18
CA ARG A 96 -12.60 -8.19 1.18
C ARG A 96 -12.67 -9.10 2.39
N ASN A 97 -11.56 -9.74 2.74
CA ASN A 97 -11.57 -10.78 3.75
C ASN A 97 -11.40 -10.27 5.19
N PHE A 98 -10.84 -9.07 5.37
CA PHE A 98 -10.49 -8.59 6.70
C PHE A 98 -11.10 -7.23 7.04
N PHE A 99 -11.36 -6.37 6.07
CA PHE A 99 -11.72 -4.98 6.31
C PHE A 99 -12.94 -4.54 5.51
N SER A 100 -13.91 -5.46 5.34
CA SER A 100 -15.13 -5.18 4.56
C SER A 100 -16.25 -4.57 5.39
N SER A 101 -16.10 -4.45 6.71
CA SER A 101 -17.15 -3.97 7.61
C SER A 101 -17.66 -2.58 7.17
N PRO A 102 -18.99 -2.37 7.11
CA PRO A 102 -19.53 -1.05 6.80
C PRO A 102 -19.27 -0.01 7.90
N GLN A 103 -18.83 -0.44 9.09
CA GLN A 103 -18.43 0.47 10.17
C GLN A 103 -17.11 1.18 9.90
N LEU A 104 -16.32 0.70 8.92
CA LEU A 104 -15.08 1.35 8.52
C LEU A 104 -15.39 2.39 7.44
N ASN A 105 -15.00 3.65 7.66
CA ASN A 105 -15.02 4.60 6.57
C ASN A 105 -13.86 4.34 5.61
N GLU A 106 -13.92 4.86 4.39
CA GLU A 106 -12.95 4.52 3.35
C GLU A 106 -11.52 4.92 3.70
N ARG A 107 -11.33 6.06 4.36
CA ARG A 107 -10.00 6.50 4.77
C ARG A 107 -9.36 5.51 5.75
N GLU A 108 -10.12 5.09 6.75
CA GLU A 108 -9.64 4.13 7.75
C GLU A 108 -9.49 2.73 7.17
N ARG A 109 -10.44 2.31 6.33
CA ARG A 109 -10.37 1.03 5.62
C ARG A 109 -9.06 0.92 4.84
N MET A 110 -8.71 1.95 4.07
CA MET A 110 -7.49 1.91 3.27
C MET A 110 -6.24 1.90 4.13
N ALA A 111 -6.25 2.60 5.27
CA ALA A 111 -5.13 2.54 6.21
C ALA A 111 -4.93 1.12 6.73
N PHE A 112 -6.00 0.42 7.11
CA PHE A 112 -5.92 -0.98 7.55
C PHE A 112 -5.44 -1.90 6.43
N VAL A 113 -5.91 -1.70 5.21
CA VAL A 113 -5.48 -2.49 4.05
C VAL A 113 -3.98 -2.32 3.81
N LEU A 114 -3.49 -1.07 3.85
CA LEU A 114 -2.07 -0.79 3.66
C LEU A 114 -1.22 -1.39 4.79
N ALA A 115 -1.66 -1.28 6.04
CA ALA A 115 -0.99 -1.92 7.16
C ALA A 115 -0.97 -3.44 6.97
N GLY A 116 -2.07 -4.02 6.51
CA GLY A 116 -2.17 -5.45 6.22
C GLY A 116 -1.25 -5.89 5.09
N TYR A 117 -1.07 -5.07 4.08
CA TYR A 117 -0.10 -5.33 3.00
C TYR A 117 1.33 -5.39 3.56
N ASN A 118 1.65 -4.49 4.47
CA ASN A 118 3.00 -4.37 5.04
C ASN A 118 3.33 -5.48 6.05
N LEU A 119 2.43 -5.78 6.98
CA LEU A 119 2.75 -6.69 8.09
C LEU A 119 1.84 -7.92 8.23
N GLY A 120 0.93 -8.08 7.29
CA GLY A 120 -0.01 -9.18 7.31
C GLY A 120 -1.34 -8.79 7.97
N PRO A 121 -2.47 -9.16 7.36
CA PRO A 121 -3.78 -8.72 7.85
C PRO A 121 -4.17 -9.32 9.20
N GLN A 122 -3.70 -10.54 9.53
CA GLN A 122 -3.98 -11.14 10.84
C GLN A 122 -3.34 -10.35 11.98
N ARG A 123 -2.12 -9.84 11.77
CA ARG A 123 -1.45 -9.00 12.78
C ARG A 123 -2.20 -7.69 12.97
N VAL A 124 -2.73 -7.12 11.90
CA VAL A 124 -3.55 -5.90 12.00
C VAL A 124 -4.80 -6.18 12.81
N GLN A 125 -5.46 -7.32 12.59
CA GLN A 125 -6.63 -7.69 13.39
C GLN A 125 -6.29 -7.85 14.88
N SER A 126 -5.11 -8.40 15.18
CA SER A 126 -4.64 -8.51 16.58
C SER A 126 -4.43 -7.13 17.19
N LEU A 127 -3.88 -6.17 16.42
CA LEU A 127 -3.72 -4.79 16.89
C LEU A 127 -5.07 -4.12 17.15
N ARG A 128 -6.07 -4.40 16.31
CA ARG A 128 -7.42 -3.87 16.51
C ARG A 128 -8.08 -4.43 17.76
N ALA A 129 -7.90 -5.73 18.00
CA ALA A 129 -8.43 -6.38 19.20
C ALA A 129 -7.81 -5.78 20.46
N GLU A 130 -6.50 -5.52 20.44
CA GLU A 130 -5.81 -4.90 21.57
C GLU A 130 -6.26 -3.44 21.75
N ALA A 131 -6.46 -2.70 20.69
CA ALA A 131 -7.00 -1.34 20.74
C ALA A 131 -8.37 -1.34 21.42
N ARG A 132 -9.25 -2.26 21.03
CA ARG A 132 -10.58 -2.41 21.66
C ARG A 132 -10.44 -2.68 23.14
N ARG A 133 -9.55 -3.59 23.53
CA ARG A 133 -9.31 -3.94 24.92
C ARG A 133 -8.87 -2.73 25.76
N ARG A 134 -8.12 -1.81 25.13
CA ARG A 134 -7.62 -0.59 25.80
C ARG A 134 -8.61 0.57 25.77
N GLY A 135 -9.80 0.37 25.20
CA GLY A 135 -10.79 1.44 25.09
C GLY A 135 -10.54 2.41 23.94
N LEU A 136 -9.64 2.06 23.02
CA LEU A 136 -9.43 2.83 21.79
C LEU A 136 -10.43 2.37 20.72
N ASN A 137 -10.63 3.20 19.69
CA ASN A 137 -11.53 2.85 18.60
C ASN A 137 -10.88 1.84 17.65
N PRO A 138 -11.34 0.57 17.61
CA PRO A 138 -10.74 -0.45 16.74
C PRO A 138 -11.05 -0.25 15.27
N ASN A 139 -11.99 0.64 14.94
CA ASN A 139 -12.40 0.94 13.56
C ASN A 139 -11.70 2.16 13.00
N GLN A 140 -10.76 2.72 13.72
CA GLN A 140 -9.98 3.88 13.30
C GLN A 140 -8.50 3.57 13.45
N TRP A 141 -7.77 3.65 12.33
CA TRP A 141 -6.32 3.47 12.35
C TRP A 141 -5.62 4.69 12.94
N PHE A 142 -5.89 5.86 12.33
CA PHE A 142 -5.19 7.10 12.67
C PHE A 142 -5.50 7.50 14.12
N PHE A 143 -4.44 7.66 14.91
CA PHE A 143 -4.46 8.05 16.33
C PHE A 143 -5.13 7.05 17.27
N GLN A 144 -5.57 5.90 16.76
CA GLN A 144 -6.20 4.85 17.58
C GLN A 144 -5.38 3.55 17.49
N VAL A 145 -5.66 2.72 16.48
CA VAL A 145 -4.94 1.45 16.34
C VAL A 145 -3.44 1.67 16.10
N GLU A 146 -3.05 2.75 15.40
CA GLU A 146 -1.64 3.04 15.17
C GLU A 146 -0.86 3.26 16.48
N ARG A 147 -1.52 3.71 17.55
CA ARG A 147 -0.88 3.86 18.85
C ARG A 147 -0.43 2.51 19.42
N VAL A 148 -1.27 1.50 19.27
CA VAL A 148 -0.94 0.12 19.65
C VAL A 148 0.20 -0.41 18.77
N ALA A 149 0.12 -0.16 17.48
CA ALA A 149 1.15 -0.59 16.54
C ALA A 149 2.51 0.03 16.87
N MET A 150 2.54 1.32 17.16
CA MET A 150 3.76 2.03 17.53
C MET A 150 4.38 1.45 18.80
N GLU A 151 3.55 1.20 19.81
CA GLU A 151 4.01 0.66 21.09
C GLU A 151 4.57 -0.76 20.94
N GLN A 152 3.85 -1.63 20.21
CA GLN A 152 4.21 -3.04 20.11
C GLN A 152 5.26 -3.33 19.04
N LEU A 153 5.27 -2.60 17.95
CA LEU A 153 6.07 -2.89 16.76
C LEU A 153 7.06 -1.78 16.40
N GLY A 154 6.94 -0.61 17.03
CA GLY A 154 7.76 0.56 16.68
C GLY A 154 7.19 1.34 15.49
N MET A 155 8.03 2.19 14.90
CA MET A 155 7.60 3.16 13.89
C MET A 155 7.35 2.56 12.50
N GLY A 156 7.80 1.35 12.23
CA GLY A 156 7.82 0.78 10.88
C GLY A 156 6.49 0.86 10.14
N VAL A 157 5.45 0.20 10.68
CA VAL A 157 4.14 0.17 10.00
C VAL A 157 3.45 1.53 10.04
N VAL A 158 3.64 2.30 11.11
CA VAL A 158 3.06 3.64 11.23
C VAL A 158 3.65 4.56 10.16
N SER A 159 4.98 4.57 10.01
CA SER A 159 5.66 5.34 8.97
C SER A 159 5.26 4.87 7.58
N TYR A 160 5.07 3.56 7.39
CA TYR A 160 4.65 2.98 6.12
C TYR A 160 3.30 3.53 5.69
N VAL A 161 2.29 3.42 6.55
CA VAL A 161 0.93 3.89 6.24
C VAL A 161 0.93 5.40 6.01
N ASN A 162 1.62 6.15 6.88
CA ASN A 162 1.69 7.61 6.75
C ASN A 162 2.39 8.03 5.46
N SER A 163 3.46 7.33 5.06
CA SER A 163 4.18 7.65 3.82
C SER A 163 3.32 7.40 2.59
N VAL A 164 2.64 6.26 2.51
CA VAL A 164 1.76 5.97 1.38
C VAL A 164 0.65 7.00 1.29
N ASN A 165 0.03 7.34 2.42
CA ASN A 165 -1.02 8.35 2.47
C ASN A 165 -0.50 9.72 1.99
N LYS A 166 0.68 10.11 2.42
CA LYS A 166 1.31 11.37 2.01
C LYS A 166 1.57 11.40 0.49
N TYR A 167 2.09 10.31 -0.06
CA TYR A 167 2.34 10.23 -1.50
C TYR A 167 1.03 10.25 -2.29
N TYR A 168 0.02 9.54 -1.78
CA TYR A 168 -1.29 9.56 -2.42
C TYR A 168 -1.87 10.97 -2.47
N LEU A 169 -1.81 11.71 -1.37
CA LEU A 169 -2.31 13.09 -1.32
C LEU A 169 -1.54 14.00 -2.29
N ALA A 170 -0.24 13.80 -2.42
CA ALA A 170 0.57 14.55 -3.36
C ALA A 170 0.14 14.26 -4.82
N TYR A 171 -0.07 12.99 -5.16
CA TYR A 171 -0.57 12.60 -6.47
C TYR A 171 -1.98 13.13 -6.72
N GLU A 172 -2.86 13.01 -5.75
CA GLU A 172 -4.25 13.45 -5.85
C GLU A 172 -4.32 14.96 -6.16
N ARG A 173 -3.48 15.75 -5.51
CA ARG A 173 -3.40 17.20 -5.74
C ARG A 173 -3.03 17.53 -7.19
N GLU A 174 -2.23 16.69 -7.83
CA GLU A 174 -1.74 16.89 -9.19
C GLU A 174 -2.42 15.95 -10.20
N ARG A 175 -3.57 15.38 -9.85
CA ARG A 175 -4.27 14.39 -10.69
C ARG A 175 -4.50 14.90 -12.11
N TYR A 176 -4.85 16.16 -12.25
CA TYR A 176 -5.13 16.76 -13.57
C TYR A 176 -3.91 16.73 -14.50
N LEU A 177 -2.69 16.70 -13.97
CA LEU A 177 -1.48 16.54 -14.76
C LEU A 177 -1.15 15.07 -15.05
N LEU A 178 -1.53 14.18 -14.16
CA LEU A 178 -1.20 12.76 -14.24
C LEU A 178 -2.22 11.96 -15.05
N GLU A 179 -3.42 12.50 -15.22
CA GLU A 179 -4.50 11.94 -16.03
C GLU A 179 -4.90 12.94 -17.10
N PRO A 180 -4.05 13.16 -18.11
CA PRO A 180 -4.35 14.11 -19.18
C PRO A 180 -5.48 13.66 -20.08
#